data_ef9fc053ea6a2f78744559bc1ac50fa2
#
_entry.id   ef9fc053ea6a2f78744559bc1ac50fa2
#
_cell.length_a   1.000
_cell.length_b   1.000
_cell.length_c   1.000
_cell.angle_alpha   90.00
_cell.angle_beta   90.00
_cell.angle_gamma   90.00
#
_symmetry.space_group_name_H-M   'P 1'
#
loop_
_entity.id
_entity.type
_entity.pdbx_description
1 polymer ?
#
loop_
_entity_poly.entity_id
_entity_poly.type
_entity_poly.pdbx_seq_one_letter_code
_entity_poly.pdbx_strand_id
1 'polypeptide(L)'
;MFEYLNGKLVKISPTNIVIDVAGIGYLISVANPYAWSALMNTEVKIYVHQVIREDAHSLYGFVNEAEKALFLRLISVSGIGPKSALAIIAAADNEGLITAIDNSDIKYLTKFPGVGKKTAMQMVLDLAGKFDATGTVGISLLDAGPAGNLALEEAIEALQALGYKATELKKIEKKLAQQTGLTSEEYIKSALKLMMK
;
A
#
# COMPACT_ATOMS: atom_id res chain seq x y z
N MET A 1 0.15 7.27 -14.39
CA MET A 1 0.33 7.18 -12.94
C MET A 1 1.81 6.97 -12.66
N PHE A 2 2.36 7.58 -11.61
CA PHE A 2 3.79 7.45 -11.26
C PHE A 2 3.94 6.47 -10.10
N GLU A 3 4.91 5.57 -10.16
CA GLU A 3 5.22 4.63 -9.08
C GLU A 3 6.28 5.20 -8.14
N TYR A 4 7.33 5.75 -8.73
CA TYR A 4 8.40 6.46 -8.05
C TYR A 4 8.98 7.56 -8.94
N LEU A 5 9.71 8.47 -8.36
CA LEU A 5 10.57 9.42 -9.05
C LEU A 5 12.00 9.21 -8.60
N ASN A 6 12.93 9.30 -9.54
CA ASN A 6 14.37 9.28 -9.28
C ASN A 6 14.97 10.59 -9.81
N GLY A 7 15.52 11.40 -8.92
CA GLY A 7 16.04 12.70 -9.29
C GLY A 7 16.66 13.45 -8.11
N LYS A 8 17.09 14.67 -8.35
CA LYS A 8 17.77 15.49 -7.37
C LYS A 8 16.79 16.20 -6.43
N LEU A 9 16.98 16.07 -5.13
CA LEU A 9 16.24 16.86 -4.15
C LEU A 9 16.75 18.32 -4.16
N VAL A 10 15.94 19.24 -4.67
CA VAL A 10 16.35 20.66 -4.89
C VAL A 10 15.71 21.65 -3.94
N LYS A 11 14.62 21.27 -3.23
CA LYS A 11 13.94 22.17 -2.30
C LYS A 11 13.21 21.39 -1.22
N ILE A 12 13.24 21.91 -0.01
CA ILE A 12 12.44 21.47 1.14
C ILE A 12 11.60 22.65 1.63
N SER A 13 10.33 22.40 1.88
CA SER A 13 9.37 23.36 2.44
C SER A 13 8.62 22.70 3.61
N PRO A 14 7.88 23.41 4.45
CA PRO A 14 7.26 22.83 5.65
C PRO A 14 6.29 21.67 5.41
N THR A 15 5.71 21.55 4.20
CA THR A 15 4.71 20.53 3.86
C THR A 15 5.07 19.69 2.65
N ASN A 16 6.16 20.03 1.95
CA ASN A 16 6.50 19.38 0.68
C ASN A 16 8.00 19.48 0.38
N ILE A 17 8.43 18.66 -0.55
CA ILE A 17 9.75 18.68 -1.16
C ILE A 17 9.63 18.83 -2.68
N VAL A 18 10.72 19.24 -3.34
CA VAL A 18 10.80 19.28 -4.80
C VAL A 18 11.91 18.38 -5.27
N ILE A 19 11.57 17.43 -6.14
CA ILE A 19 12.52 16.56 -6.82
C ILE A 19 12.63 17.02 -8.28
N ASP A 20 13.84 17.37 -8.69
CA ASP A 20 14.15 17.68 -10.09
C ASP A 20 14.46 16.39 -10.84
N VAL A 21 13.67 16.11 -11.85
CA VAL A 21 13.89 14.97 -12.76
C VAL A 21 14.07 15.55 -14.16
N ALA A 22 15.30 15.54 -14.66
CA ALA A 22 15.65 16.03 -15.98
C ALA A 22 15.18 17.47 -16.27
N GLY A 23 15.28 18.37 -15.29
CA GLY A 23 14.88 19.78 -15.41
C GLY A 23 13.41 20.07 -15.12
N ILE A 24 12.64 19.05 -14.71
CA ILE A 24 11.25 19.21 -14.27
C ILE A 24 11.17 19.04 -12.76
N GLY A 25 10.75 20.12 -12.06
CA GLY A 25 10.57 20.10 -10.61
C GLY A 25 9.22 19.53 -10.19
N TYR A 26 9.19 18.33 -9.61
CA TYR A 26 7.98 17.70 -9.07
C TYR A 26 7.77 18.13 -7.61
N LEU A 27 6.64 18.79 -7.35
CA LEU A 27 6.21 19.16 -6.00
C LEU A 27 5.53 17.98 -5.33
N ILE A 28 6.08 17.49 -4.21
CA ILE A 28 5.64 16.26 -3.56
C ILE A 28 5.34 16.55 -2.09
N SER A 29 4.12 16.26 -1.65
CA SER A 29 3.74 16.32 -0.24
C SER A 29 4.25 15.09 0.48
N VAL A 30 4.95 15.25 1.60
CA VAL A 30 5.52 14.16 2.40
C VAL A 30 5.15 14.32 3.87
N ALA A 31 5.16 13.23 4.63
CA ALA A 31 4.79 13.22 6.04
C ALA A 31 5.74 14.09 6.89
N ASN A 32 7.05 13.97 6.67
CA ASN A 32 8.07 14.78 7.34
C ASN A 32 9.10 15.30 6.32
N PRO A 33 8.93 16.52 5.78
CA PRO A 33 9.87 17.07 4.80
C PRO A 33 11.30 17.23 5.36
N TYR A 34 11.43 17.55 6.63
CA TYR A 34 12.75 17.81 7.23
C TYR A 34 13.58 16.55 7.47
N ALA A 35 12.96 15.35 7.47
CA ALA A 35 13.70 14.10 7.47
C ALA A 35 14.59 13.92 6.20
N TRP A 36 14.28 14.66 5.14
CA TRP A 36 15.03 14.65 3.88
C TRP A 36 16.20 15.65 3.86
N SER A 37 16.41 16.44 4.94
CA SER A 37 17.40 17.53 4.95
C SER A 37 18.83 17.08 4.66
N ALA A 38 19.23 15.90 5.15
CA ALA A 38 20.56 15.35 4.90
C ALA A 38 20.80 14.96 3.43
N LEU A 39 19.72 14.81 2.65
CA LEU A 39 19.74 14.42 1.24
C LEU A 39 19.62 15.62 0.28
N MET A 40 19.64 16.84 0.81
CA MET A 40 19.54 18.05 0.00
C MET A 40 20.65 18.11 -1.05
N ASN A 41 20.27 18.39 -2.30
CA ASN A 41 21.15 18.41 -3.48
C ASN A 41 21.75 17.05 -3.90
N THR A 42 21.26 15.93 -3.37
CA THR A 42 21.64 14.57 -3.80
C THR A 42 20.56 13.93 -4.64
N GLU A 43 20.94 12.90 -5.40
CA GLU A 43 19.99 12.02 -6.10
C GLU A 43 19.25 11.14 -5.09
N VAL A 44 17.93 11.12 -5.20
CA VAL A 44 17.05 10.34 -4.33
C VAL A 44 16.00 9.60 -5.14
N LYS A 45 15.63 8.41 -4.69
CA LYS A 45 14.43 7.70 -5.14
C LYS A 45 13.33 7.93 -4.13
N ILE A 46 12.19 8.42 -4.57
CA ILE A 46 11.00 8.62 -3.74
C ILE A 46 9.82 7.89 -4.36
N TYR A 47 9.14 7.05 -3.59
CA TYR A 47 7.89 6.41 -4.01
C TYR A 47 6.77 7.43 -3.98
N VAL A 48 5.89 7.42 -4.97
CA VAL A 48 4.83 8.43 -5.05
C VAL A 48 3.47 7.81 -5.33
N HIS A 49 2.44 8.49 -4.83
CA HIS A 49 1.05 8.24 -5.18
C HIS A 49 0.43 9.53 -5.71
N GLN A 50 -0.19 9.44 -6.88
CA GLN A 50 -0.85 10.57 -7.53
C GLN A 50 -2.34 10.56 -7.20
N VAL A 51 -2.82 11.67 -6.65
CA VAL A 51 -4.26 11.92 -6.44
C VAL A 51 -4.71 12.98 -7.44
N ILE A 52 -5.65 12.61 -8.29
CA ILE A 52 -6.25 13.48 -9.29
C ILE A 52 -7.66 13.86 -8.82
N ARG A 53 -7.94 15.15 -8.78
CA ARG A 53 -9.26 15.76 -8.55
C ARG A 53 -9.59 16.71 -9.67
N GLU A 54 -10.81 17.18 -9.76
CA GLU A 54 -11.22 18.15 -10.79
C GLU A 54 -10.39 19.43 -10.76
N ASP A 55 -9.99 19.87 -9.58
CA ASP A 55 -9.30 21.13 -9.30
C ASP A 55 -7.81 20.98 -8.99
N ALA A 56 -7.28 19.75 -8.83
CA ALA A 56 -5.90 19.54 -8.41
C ALA A 56 -5.31 18.19 -8.81
N HIS A 57 -4.05 18.22 -9.21
CA HIS A 57 -3.19 17.04 -9.32
C HIS A 57 -2.13 17.11 -8.23
N SER A 58 -2.16 16.20 -7.29
CA SER A 58 -1.25 16.18 -6.14
C SER A 58 -0.42 14.91 -6.11
N LEU A 59 0.88 15.05 -5.81
CA LEU A 59 1.77 13.93 -5.55
C LEU A 59 2.02 13.83 -4.04
N TYR A 60 1.91 12.63 -3.52
CA TYR A 60 2.24 12.25 -2.15
C TYR A 60 3.44 11.33 -2.18
N GLY A 61 4.47 11.59 -1.37
CA GLY A 61 5.76 10.90 -1.41
C GLY A 61 6.09 10.15 -0.15
N PHE A 62 6.80 9.02 -0.33
CA PHE A 62 7.11 8.05 0.71
C PHE A 62 8.55 7.57 0.60
N VAL A 63 9.19 7.30 1.74
CA VAL A 63 10.58 6.86 1.81
C VAL A 63 10.76 5.45 1.21
N ASN A 64 9.75 4.60 1.38
CA ASN A 64 9.77 3.21 0.91
C ASN A 64 8.37 2.73 0.49
N GLU A 65 8.30 1.54 -0.07
CA GLU A 65 7.06 0.92 -0.52
C GLU A 65 6.10 0.60 0.62
N ALA A 66 6.61 0.24 1.79
CA ALA A 66 5.79 -0.08 2.96
C ALA A 66 5.02 1.16 3.44
N GLU A 67 5.68 2.32 3.51
CA GLU A 67 5.03 3.58 3.88
C GLU A 67 3.97 4.00 2.84
N LYS A 68 4.27 3.82 1.54
CA LYS A 68 3.29 4.04 0.46
C LYS A 68 2.09 3.12 0.60
N ALA A 69 2.32 1.85 0.87
CA ALA A 69 1.27 0.86 1.05
C ALA A 69 0.37 1.19 2.25
N LEU A 70 0.96 1.59 3.39
CA LEU A 70 0.22 2.06 4.56
C LEU A 70 -0.65 3.28 4.22
N PHE A 71 -0.10 4.26 3.48
CA PHE A 71 -0.87 5.40 2.99
C PHE A 71 -2.08 4.99 2.16
N LEU A 72 -1.91 4.08 1.20
CA LEU A 72 -2.99 3.58 0.36
C LEU A 72 -4.08 2.89 1.17
N ARG A 73 -3.73 2.13 2.18
CA ARG A 73 -4.68 1.52 3.13
C ARG A 73 -5.43 2.59 3.91
N LEU A 74 -4.73 3.58 4.45
CA LEU A 74 -5.37 4.66 5.21
C LEU A 74 -6.37 5.45 4.36
N ILE A 75 -6.05 5.81 3.11
CA ILE A 75 -6.96 6.55 2.24
C ILE A 75 -8.14 5.72 1.72
N SER A 76 -8.07 4.39 1.79
CA SER A 76 -9.21 3.52 1.48
C SER A 76 -10.30 3.52 2.55
N VAL A 77 -9.98 4.00 3.77
CA VAL A 77 -10.93 4.12 4.87
C VAL A 77 -11.83 5.33 4.66
N SER A 78 -13.14 5.11 4.75
CA SER A 78 -14.10 6.21 4.64
C SER A 78 -13.87 7.26 5.74
N GLY A 79 -13.69 8.51 5.34
CA GLY A 79 -13.43 9.64 6.23
C GLY A 79 -11.94 9.96 6.43
N ILE A 80 -11.02 9.22 5.80
CA ILE A 80 -9.59 9.55 5.77
C ILE A 80 -9.19 10.02 4.38
N GLY A 81 -8.85 11.31 4.27
CA GLY A 81 -8.29 11.87 3.05
C GLY A 81 -6.75 11.83 3.03
N PRO A 82 -6.12 12.13 1.87
CA PRO A 82 -4.69 12.08 1.72
C PRO A 82 -3.89 12.93 2.74
N LYS A 83 -4.39 14.12 3.07
CA LYS A 83 -3.75 14.99 4.08
C LYS A 83 -3.81 14.39 5.48
N SER A 84 -4.97 13.80 5.85
CA SER A 84 -5.12 13.11 7.15
C SER A 84 -4.26 11.87 7.22
N ALA A 85 -4.16 11.09 6.14
CA ALA A 85 -3.28 9.93 6.07
C ALA A 85 -1.80 10.31 6.25
N LEU A 86 -1.31 11.38 5.59
CA LEU A 86 0.05 11.88 5.83
C LEU A 86 0.26 12.32 7.28
N ALA A 87 -0.72 13.01 7.89
CA ALA A 87 -0.62 13.45 9.27
C ALA A 87 -0.58 12.27 10.26
N ILE A 88 -1.32 11.19 9.97
CA ILE A 88 -1.25 9.95 10.73
C ILE A 88 0.15 9.33 10.62
N ILE A 89 0.68 9.18 9.42
CA ILE A 89 2.02 8.62 9.17
C ILE A 89 3.11 9.49 9.83
N ALA A 90 2.98 10.82 9.78
CA ALA A 90 3.93 11.73 10.43
C ALA A 90 3.95 11.63 11.95
N ALA A 91 2.81 11.32 12.57
CA ALA A 91 2.62 11.29 14.02
C ALA A 91 2.75 9.89 14.63
N ALA A 92 2.59 8.85 13.82
CA ALA A 92 2.59 7.46 14.26
C ALA A 92 3.98 6.84 14.09
N ASP A 93 4.31 5.96 15.02
CA ASP A 93 5.14 4.81 14.76
C ASP A 93 4.29 3.80 13.99
N ASN A 94 4.75 3.35 12.82
CA ASN A 94 3.97 2.47 11.94
C ASN A 94 3.55 1.17 12.64
N GLU A 95 4.44 0.57 13.44
CA GLU A 95 4.16 -0.65 14.19
C GLU A 95 3.10 -0.40 15.28
N GLY A 96 3.22 0.71 16.00
CA GLY A 96 2.23 1.11 17.01
C GLY A 96 0.85 1.40 16.41
N LEU A 97 0.80 1.99 15.22
CA LEU A 97 -0.46 2.22 14.50
C LEU A 97 -1.14 0.92 14.11
N ILE A 98 -0.39 -0.01 13.51
CA ILE A 98 -0.89 -1.33 13.10
C ILE A 98 -1.38 -2.11 14.32
N THR A 99 -0.58 -2.17 15.37
CA THR A 99 -0.94 -2.81 16.63
C THR A 99 -2.23 -2.23 17.22
N ALA A 100 -2.40 -0.90 17.18
CA ALA A 100 -3.60 -0.25 17.69
C ALA A 100 -4.85 -0.58 16.85
N ILE A 101 -4.69 -0.72 15.54
CA ILE A 101 -5.78 -1.14 14.63
C ILE A 101 -6.19 -2.57 14.95
N ASP A 102 -5.24 -3.50 15.04
CA ASP A 102 -5.51 -4.93 15.27
C ASP A 102 -6.09 -5.18 16.67
N ASN A 103 -5.62 -4.43 17.67
CA ASN A 103 -6.15 -4.51 19.05
C ASN A 103 -7.44 -3.67 19.26
N SER A 104 -7.96 -3.02 18.21
CA SER A 104 -9.15 -2.16 18.29
C SER A 104 -9.01 -1.03 19.32
N ASP A 105 -7.80 -0.45 19.46
CA ASP A 105 -7.56 0.66 20.40
C ASP A 105 -8.06 2.00 19.81
N ILE A 106 -9.38 2.18 19.89
CA ILE A 106 -10.06 3.40 19.43
C ILE A 106 -9.51 4.65 20.15
N LYS A 107 -9.12 4.51 21.42
CA LYS A 107 -8.60 5.64 22.22
C LYS A 107 -7.26 6.13 21.68
N TYR A 108 -6.39 5.21 21.28
CA TYR A 108 -5.12 5.54 20.63
C TYR A 108 -5.36 6.18 19.26
N LEU A 109 -6.20 5.58 18.43
CA LEU A 109 -6.49 6.05 17.08
C LEU A 109 -7.12 7.45 17.05
N THR A 110 -7.94 7.81 18.04
CA THR A 110 -8.54 9.17 18.13
C THR A 110 -7.55 10.27 18.51
N LYS A 111 -6.31 9.94 18.87
CA LYS A 111 -5.25 10.95 19.10
C LYS A 111 -4.73 11.58 17.81
N PHE A 112 -4.91 10.92 16.66
CA PHE A 112 -4.43 11.43 15.39
C PHE A 112 -5.27 12.57 14.85
N PRO A 113 -4.63 13.58 14.23
CA PRO A 113 -5.33 14.72 13.65
C PRO A 113 -6.39 14.28 12.60
N GLY A 114 -7.61 14.76 12.75
CA GLY A 114 -8.70 14.45 11.84
C GLY A 114 -9.34 13.07 12.02
N VAL A 115 -8.93 12.29 13.03
CA VAL A 115 -9.51 10.98 13.35
C VAL A 115 -10.46 11.12 14.53
N GLY A 116 -11.76 11.17 14.25
CA GLY A 116 -12.81 11.11 15.26
C GLY A 116 -13.13 9.65 15.66
N LYS A 117 -13.95 9.47 16.69
CA LYS A 117 -14.36 8.14 17.17
C LYS A 117 -14.97 7.26 16.05
N LYS A 118 -15.82 7.85 15.19
CA LYS A 118 -16.42 7.14 14.06
C LYS A 118 -15.38 6.69 13.04
N THR A 119 -14.43 7.56 12.70
CA THR A 119 -13.32 7.26 11.77
C THR A 119 -12.40 6.19 12.37
N ALA A 120 -12.06 6.27 13.66
CA ALA A 120 -11.24 5.26 14.35
C ALA A 120 -11.91 3.88 14.33
N MET A 121 -13.23 3.81 14.57
CA MET A 121 -13.99 2.56 14.44
C MET A 121 -13.98 2.04 13.00
N GLN A 122 -14.09 2.92 12.02
CA GLN A 122 -14.02 2.53 10.61
C GLN A 122 -12.62 2.03 10.22
N MET A 123 -11.55 2.66 10.75
CA MET A 123 -10.17 2.16 10.54
C MET A 123 -10.03 0.71 11.03
N VAL A 124 -10.51 0.41 12.23
CA VAL A 124 -10.49 -0.95 12.76
C VAL A 124 -11.27 -1.90 11.87
N LEU A 125 -12.50 -1.54 11.50
CA LEU A 125 -13.37 -2.39 10.69
C LEU A 125 -12.75 -2.71 9.30
N ASP A 126 -12.14 -1.69 8.68
CA ASP A 126 -11.63 -1.81 7.32
C ASP A 126 -10.21 -2.40 7.25
N LEU A 127 -9.40 -2.24 8.31
CA LEU A 127 -7.96 -2.52 8.26
C LEU A 127 -7.48 -3.62 9.21
N ALA A 128 -8.21 -3.99 10.27
CA ALA A 128 -7.77 -5.02 11.21
C ALA A 128 -7.54 -6.36 10.50
N GLY A 129 -6.41 -7.00 10.80
CA GLY A 129 -5.99 -8.26 10.20
C GLY A 129 -5.55 -8.17 8.72
N LYS A 130 -5.36 -6.94 8.19
CA LYS A 130 -4.90 -6.73 6.79
C LYS A 130 -3.44 -6.29 6.69
N PHE A 131 -2.73 -6.27 7.79
CA PHE A 131 -1.29 -6.05 7.84
C PHE A 131 -0.59 -7.36 8.16
N ASP A 132 0.56 -7.61 7.54
CA ASP A 132 1.40 -8.74 7.88
C ASP A 132 2.28 -8.44 9.12
N ALA A 133 2.93 -9.49 9.66
CA ALA A 133 3.79 -9.39 10.84
C ALA A 133 5.02 -8.46 10.64
N THR A 134 5.30 -8.03 9.42
CA THR A 134 6.43 -7.13 9.09
C THR A 134 5.98 -5.68 8.91
N GLY A 135 4.70 -5.36 9.15
CA GLY A 135 4.15 -4.02 8.89
C GLY A 135 4.13 -3.65 7.42
N THR A 136 4.56 -4.54 6.57
CA THR A 136 4.38 -4.47 5.13
C THR A 136 2.93 -4.82 4.82
N VAL A 137 2.39 -4.27 3.76
CA VAL A 137 1.05 -4.66 3.32
C VAL A 137 1.12 -6.10 2.86
N GLY A 138 0.90 -7.01 3.79
CA GLY A 138 0.54 -8.35 3.42
C GLY A 138 -0.75 -8.24 2.63
N ILE A 139 -0.73 -8.64 1.38
CA ILE A 139 -1.93 -9.11 0.74
C ILE A 139 -2.27 -10.36 1.54
N SER A 140 -3.07 -10.17 2.60
CA SER A 140 -3.59 -11.29 3.36
C SER A 140 -4.53 -12.03 2.43
N LEU A 141 -3.97 -12.93 1.66
CA LEU A 141 -4.68 -14.06 1.14
C LEU A 141 -5.05 -14.89 2.37
N LEU A 142 -6.32 -14.98 2.60
CA LEU A 142 -7.02 -15.86 3.53
C LEU A 142 -6.23 -17.16 3.76
N ASP A 143 -5.95 -17.47 5.02
CA ASP A 143 -5.45 -18.74 5.52
C ASP A 143 -4.14 -19.24 4.90
N ALA A 144 -3.01 -18.84 5.49
CA ALA A 144 -1.79 -19.60 5.37
C ALA A 144 -1.94 -20.96 6.08
N GLY A 145 -2.42 -21.94 5.34
CA GLY A 145 -2.16 -23.33 5.66
C GLY A 145 -0.66 -23.62 5.55
N PRO A 146 -0.14 -24.73 6.08
CA PRO A 146 1.29 -24.99 6.20
C PRO A 146 1.98 -25.01 4.85
N ALA A 147 3.02 -24.17 4.69
CA ALA A 147 3.92 -24.06 3.53
C ALA A 147 3.19 -23.96 2.18
N GLY A 148 2.52 -22.83 1.96
CA GLY A 148 1.85 -22.53 0.69
C GLY A 148 2.82 -22.52 -0.49
N ASN A 149 2.36 -22.98 -1.64
CA ASN A 149 3.07 -22.87 -2.91
C ASN A 149 2.98 -21.41 -3.38
N LEU A 150 3.99 -20.60 -3.04
CA LEU A 150 4.05 -19.16 -3.34
C LEU A 150 3.75 -18.86 -4.82
N ALA A 151 4.26 -19.70 -5.73
CA ALA A 151 4.00 -19.55 -7.16
C ALA A 151 2.52 -19.75 -7.54
N LEU A 152 1.80 -20.62 -6.82
CA LEU A 152 0.36 -20.80 -7.00
C LEU A 152 -0.42 -19.58 -6.46
N GLU A 153 -0.01 -19.05 -5.31
CA GLU A 153 -0.65 -17.88 -4.69
C GLU A 153 -0.50 -16.65 -5.59
N GLU A 154 0.69 -16.37 -6.10
CA GLU A 154 0.96 -15.33 -7.09
C GLU A 154 0.12 -15.49 -8.36
N ALA A 155 -0.04 -16.73 -8.84
CA ALA A 155 -0.85 -17.02 -10.02
C ALA A 155 -2.34 -16.75 -9.79
N ILE A 156 -2.88 -17.11 -8.63
CA ILE A 156 -4.28 -16.84 -8.25
C ILE A 156 -4.52 -15.34 -8.14
N GLU A 157 -3.59 -14.59 -7.54
CA GLU A 157 -3.67 -13.15 -7.42
C GLU A 157 -3.66 -12.46 -8.80
N ALA A 158 -2.75 -12.87 -9.67
CA ALA A 158 -2.68 -12.37 -11.04
C ALA A 158 -4.01 -12.61 -11.80
N LEU A 159 -4.63 -13.77 -11.63
CA LEU A 159 -5.91 -14.10 -12.25
C LEU A 159 -7.06 -13.25 -11.67
N GLN A 160 -7.04 -12.94 -10.37
CA GLN A 160 -8.00 -12.00 -9.77
C GLN A 160 -7.84 -10.59 -10.34
N ALA A 161 -6.60 -10.12 -10.50
CA ALA A 161 -6.29 -8.85 -11.13
C ALA A 161 -6.75 -8.78 -12.59
N LEU A 162 -6.76 -9.91 -13.31
CA LEU A 162 -7.31 -10.05 -14.66
C LEU A 162 -8.86 -10.11 -14.70
N GLY A 163 -9.53 -10.07 -13.52
CA GLY A 163 -10.98 -9.95 -13.42
C GLY A 163 -11.72 -11.27 -13.23
N TYR A 164 -11.02 -12.39 -13.00
CA TYR A 164 -11.66 -13.66 -12.68
C TYR A 164 -12.23 -13.65 -11.26
N LYS A 165 -13.43 -14.24 -11.09
CA LYS A 165 -14.12 -14.24 -9.79
C LYS A 165 -13.45 -15.19 -8.80
N ALA A 166 -13.32 -14.77 -7.55
CA ALA A 166 -12.75 -15.59 -6.48
C ALA A 166 -13.44 -16.96 -6.33
N THR A 167 -14.75 -17.04 -6.61
CA THR A 167 -15.51 -18.31 -6.59
C THR A 167 -15.12 -19.28 -7.69
N GLU A 168 -14.69 -18.78 -8.84
CA GLU A 168 -14.21 -19.59 -9.98
C GLU A 168 -12.80 -20.09 -9.71
N LEU A 169 -11.95 -19.20 -9.18
CA LEU A 169 -10.57 -19.51 -8.82
C LEU A 169 -10.48 -20.56 -7.71
N LYS A 170 -11.30 -20.47 -6.66
CA LYS A 170 -11.37 -21.51 -5.61
C LYS A 170 -11.70 -22.90 -6.10
N LYS A 171 -12.45 -23.02 -7.22
CA LYS A 171 -12.78 -24.34 -7.81
C LYS A 171 -11.59 -24.99 -8.49
N ILE A 172 -10.73 -24.19 -9.11
CA ILE A 172 -9.55 -24.68 -9.84
C ILE A 172 -8.31 -24.75 -8.95
N GLU A 173 -8.25 -23.95 -7.88
CA GLU A 173 -7.13 -23.90 -6.93
C GLU A 173 -6.77 -25.28 -6.38
N LYS A 174 -7.79 -26.09 -6.00
CA LYS A 174 -7.59 -27.48 -5.54
C LYS A 174 -6.96 -28.38 -6.58
N LYS A 175 -7.24 -28.14 -7.88
CA LYS A 175 -6.66 -28.90 -8.99
C LYS A 175 -5.24 -28.43 -9.31
N LEU A 176 -5.00 -27.12 -9.18
CA LEU A 176 -3.69 -26.51 -9.39
C LEU A 176 -2.72 -26.87 -8.25
N ALA A 177 -3.20 -26.95 -7.01
CA ALA A 177 -2.39 -27.34 -5.85
C ALA A 177 -1.86 -28.79 -5.94
N GLN A 178 -2.47 -29.63 -6.76
CA GLN A 178 -1.96 -31.01 -7.04
C GLN A 178 -0.77 -30.99 -8.01
N GLN A 179 -0.52 -29.88 -8.70
CA GLN A 179 0.62 -29.68 -9.58
C GLN A 179 1.74 -29.03 -8.78
N THR A 180 2.83 -29.73 -8.56
CA THR A 180 3.98 -29.22 -7.81
C THR A 180 5.13 -28.85 -8.72
N GLY A 181 5.92 -27.82 -8.31
CA GLY A 181 7.14 -27.45 -9.03
C GLY A 181 6.91 -26.58 -10.27
N LEU A 182 5.71 -26.04 -10.46
CA LEU A 182 5.42 -25.09 -11.52
C LEU A 182 5.78 -23.66 -11.10
N THR A 183 6.17 -22.85 -12.07
CA THR A 183 6.33 -21.39 -11.90
C THR A 183 4.97 -20.70 -11.88
N SER A 184 4.90 -19.45 -11.38
CA SER A 184 3.67 -18.63 -11.35
C SER A 184 3.06 -18.48 -12.75
N GLU A 185 3.90 -18.35 -13.79
CA GLU A 185 3.46 -18.28 -15.20
C GLU A 185 2.79 -19.60 -15.68
N GLU A 186 3.38 -20.73 -15.32
CA GLU A 186 2.85 -22.04 -15.68
C GLU A 186 1.52 -22.33 -14.97
N TYR A 187 1.39 -21.91 -13.70
CA TYR A 187 0.13 -21.97 -12.97
C TYR A 187 -0.95 -21.10 -13.63
N ILE A 188 -0.63 -19.87 -14.05
CA ILE A 188 -1.58 -19.01 -14.78
C ILE A 188 -2.03 -19.69 -16.07
N LYS A 189 -1.11 -20.22 -16.88
CA LYS A 189 -1.44 -20.94 -18.13
C LYS A 189 -2.32 -22.16 -17.88
N SER A 190 -2.01 -22.93 -16.83
CA SER A 190 -2.78 -24.12 -16.45
C SER A 190 -4.20 -23.75 -16.00
N ALA A 191 -4.32 -22.70 -15.18
CA ALA A 191 -5.60 -22.16 -14.73
C ALA A 191 -6.49 -21.73 -15.90
N LEU A 192 -5.93 -20.94 -16.83
CA LEU A 192 -6.66 -20.46 -18.00
C LEU A 192 -7.17 -21.63 -18.86
N LYS A 193 -6.36 -22.68 -19.07
CA LYS A 193 -6.79 -23.90 -19.76
C LYS A 193 -7.92 -24.64 -19.05
N LEU A 194 -7.94 -24.62 -17.71
CA LEU A 194 -9.00 -25.29 -16.92
C LEU A 194 -10.31 -24.49 -16.94
N MET A 195 -10.25 -23.18 -17.10
CA MET A 195 -11.41 -22.29 -17.15
C MET A 195 -12.02 -22.17 -18.56
N MET A 196 -11.25 -22.46 -19.61
CA MET A 196 -11.73 -22.45 -21.00
C MET A 196 -12.44 -23.76 -21.43
N LYS A 197 -12.49 -24.74 -20.56
CA LYS A 197 -13.25 -26.01 -20.76
C LYS A 197 -14.56 -25.94 -20.00
#